data_26f00b920c6ff066a5ba13b1e377d8a0
#
_entry.id   26f00b920c6ff066a5ba13b1e377d8a0
#
_cell.length_a   1.000
_cell.length_b   1.000
_cell.length_c   1.000
_cell.angle_alpha   90.00
_cell.angle_beta   90.00
_cell.angle_gamma   90.00
#
_symmetry.space_group_name_H-M   'P 1'
#
loop_
_entity.id
_entity.type
_entity.pdbx_description
1 polymer ?
#
loop_
_entity_poly.entity_id
_entity_poly.type
_entity_poly.pdbx_seq_one_letter_code
_entity_poly.pdbx_strand_id
1 'polypeptide(L)'
;MGPEPKGRDLFIVDNSVSGWTGLRYLEEWTSIAKSFDIATGFFEIGSLLALDGKWQQLDKIRILMGAETSHRTRKALLEVMRTRATAQLDNSLEEEKEDNPFLLGVPAILDALRSGRIDCRVYDKEKFHAKSYITHAKLEVVGAQALVGSSNFTKPGL
;
A
#
# COMPACT_ATOMS: atom_id res chain seq x y z
N MET A 1 19.89 20.11 -23.59
CA MET A 1 19.01 19.36 -22.68
C MET A 1 19.66 18.00 -22.42
N GLY A 2 20.20 17.76 -21.24
CA GLY A 2 20.74 16.44 -20.86
C GLY A 2 19.64 15.39 -20.84
N PRO A 3 19.96 14.08 -20.97
CA PRO A 3 18.97 13.02 -20.84
C PRO A 3 18.30 13.14 -19.47
N GLU A 4 16.96 13.01 -19.44
CA GLU A 4 16.22 12.97 -18.18
C GLU A 4 16.80 11.84 -17.30
N PRO A 5 17.06 12.08 -16.01
CA PRO A 5 17.59 11.04 -15.13
C PRO A 5 16.60 9.88 -15.10
N LYS A 6 17.07 8.69 -15.46
CA LYS A 6 16.29 7.47 -15.31
C LYS A 6 16.17 7.18 -13.79
N GLY A 7 15.00 6.76 -13.35
CA GLY A 7 14.72 6.57 -11.92
C GLY A 7 15.74 5.76 -11.13
N ARG A 8 16.37 4.74 -11.76
CA ARG A 8 17.43 3.94 -11.13
C ARG A 8 18.75 4.69 -10.88
N ASP A 9 18.88 5.91 -11.38
CA ASP A 9 20.08 6.74 -11.21
C ASP A 9 19.97 7.65 -9.97
N LEU A 10 18.80 7.70 -9.32
CA LEU A 10 18.58 8.49 -8.11
C LEU A 10 18.70 7.61 -6.87
N PHE A 11 19.72 7.88 -6.07
CA PHE A 11 19.89 7.25 -4.75
C PHE A 11 19.04 7.93 -3.66
N ILE A 12 18.80 9.23 -3.78
CA ILE A 12 17.96 10.02 -2.89
C ILE A 12 16.73 10.48 -3.64
N VAL A 13 15.54 10.16 -3.11
CA VAL A 13 14.23 10.57 -3.64
C VAL A 13 13.64 11.59 -2.67
N ASP A 14 13.67 12.87 -3.08
CA ASP A 14 13.15 14.00 -2.29
C ASP A 14 11.92 14.67 -2.90
N ASN A 15 11.40 14.06 -3.98
CA ASN A 15 10.28 14.57 -4.77
C ASN A 15 10.55 15.94 -5.47
N SER A 16 11.79 16.43 -5.46
CA SER A 16 12.18 17.68 -6.11
C SER A 16 12.40 17.53 -7.61
N VAL A 17 12.76 16.32 -8.06
CA VAL A 17 12.95 16.02 -9.47
C VAL A 17 11.59 15.77 -10.11
N SER A 18 11.23 16.61 -11.06
CA SER A 18 9.95 16.53 -11.78
C SER A 18 9.69 15.11 -12.33
N GLY A 19 8.57 14.54 -11.92
CA GLY A 19 8.13 13.23 -12.38
C GLY A 19 8.77 12.03 -11.69
N TRP A 20 9.71 12.20 -10.74
CA TRP A 20 10.32 11.11 -9.97
C TRP A 20 10.02 11.25 -8.48
N THR A 21 8.77 11.00 -8.14
CA THR A 21 8.27 10.93 -6.77
C THR A 21 8.42 9.52 -6.19
N GLY A 22 8.30 9.38 -4.88
CA GLY A 22 8.27 8.07 -4.22
C GLY A 22 7.17 7.16 -4.80
N LEU A 23 5.99 7.73 -5.11
CA LEU A 23 4.90 7.00 -5.74
C LEU A 23 5.31 6.40 -7.09
N ARG A 24 5.95 7.19 -7.97
CA ARG A 24 6.37 6.71 -9.28
C ARG A 24 7.37 5.56 -9.20
N TYR A 25 8.32 5.62 -8.26
CA TYR A 25 9.22 4.49 -8.01
C TYR A 25 8.46 3.24 -7.60
N LEU A 26 7.52 3.39 -6.67
CA LEU A 26 6.70 2.26 -6.22
C LEU A 26 5.81 1.70 -7.33
N GLU A 27 5.25 2.54 -8.20
CA GLU A 27 4.48 2.10 -9.38
C GLU A 27 5.33 1.26 -10.33
N GLU A 28 6.55 1.73 -10.66
CA GLU A 28 7.46 1.00 -11.56
C GLU A 28 7.90 -0.33 -10.93
N TRP A 29 8.35 -0.31 -9.68
CA TRP A 29 8.81 -1.52 -9.00
C TRP A 29 7.69 -2.53 -8.78
N THR A 30 6.50 -2.05 -8.40
CA THR A 30 5.33 -2.92 -8.21
C THR A 30 4.93 -3.63 -9.50
N SER A 31 5.12 -2.99 -10.67
CA SER A 31 4.78 -3.57 -11.97
C SER A 31 5.58 -4.84 -12.30
N ILE A 32 6.80 -4.96 -11.78
CA ILE A 32 7.70 -6.11 -12.00
C ILE A 32 7.84 -7.02 -10.77
N ALA A 33 7.19 -6.65 -9.65
CA ALA A 33 7.27 -7.38 -8.40
C ALA A 33 6.31 -8.58 -8.36
N LYS A 34 6.66 -9.57 -7.53
CA LYS A 34 5.77 -10.65 -7.09
C LYS A 34 5.18 -10.38 -5.70
N SER A 35 5.91 -9.64 -4.84
CA SER A 35 5.43 -9.29 -3.51
C SER A 35 5.92 -7.93 -3.07
N PHE A 36 5.20 -7.34 -2.09
CA PHE A 36 5.47 -6.02 -1.56
C PHE A 36 5.34 -6.00 -0.04
N ASP A 37 6.38 -5.55 0.63
CA ASP A 37 6.45 -5.38 2.07
C ASP A 37 6.41 -3.91 2.44
N ILE A 38 5.48 -3.54 3.31
CA ILE A 38 5.25 -2.18 3.77
C ILE A 38 5.42 -2.17 5.29
N ALA A 39 6.40 -1.40 5.79
CA ALA A 39 6.52 -1.08 7.21
C ALA A 39 6.37 0.43 7.38
N THR A 40 5.30 0.88 8.03
CA THR A 40 4.99 2.31 8.17
C THR A 40 4.37 2.64 9.52
N GLY A 41 4.78 3.77 10.10
CA GLY A 41 4.18 4.25 11.35
C GLY A 41 2.70 4.60 11.21
N PHE A 42 2.32 5.16 10.07
CA PHE A 42 0.94 5.47 9.73
C PHE A 42 0.60 4.89 8.35
N PHE A 43 -0.45 4.10 8.28
CA PHE A 43 -0.94 3.48 7.05
C PHE A 43 -2.35 3.97 6.72
N GLU A 44 -2.56 4.31 5.47
CA GLU A 44 -3.87 4.64 4.93
C GLU A 44 -4.23 3.67 3.80
N ILE A 45 -5.37 2.99 3.93
CA ILE A 45 -5.82 1.98 2.96
C ILE A 45 -6.00 2.57 1.55
N GLY A 46 -6.38 3.83 1.47
CA GLY A 46 -6.51 4.57 0.19
C GLY A 46 -5.19 4.73 -0.57
N SER A 47 -4.04 4.56 0.09
CA SER A 47 -2.75 4.63 -0.58
C SER A 47 -2.48 3.42 -1.48
N LEU A 48 -3.11 2.27 -1.20
CA LEU A 48 -3.09 1.15 -2.14
C LEU A 48 -3.83 1.48 -3.44
N LEU A 49 -4.86 2.34 -3.37
CA LEU A 49 -5.59 2.78 -4.56
C LEU A 49 -4.72 3.68 -5.46
N ALA A 50 -3.70 4.35 -4.90
CA ALA A 50 -2.72 5.09 -5.71
C ALA A 50 -1.86 4.15 -6.58
N LEU A 51 -1.76 2.87 -6.20
CA LEU A 51 -1.10 1.81 -6.97
C LEU A 51 -2.10 0.90 -7.71
N ASP A 52 -3.31 1.41 -7.99
CA ASP A 52 -4.35 0.64 -8.67
C ASP A 52 -3.89 0.08 -10.02
N GLY A 53 -4.34 -1.13 -10.36
CA GLY A 53 -3.85 -1.87 -11.52
C GLY A 53 -2.44 -2.47 -11.35
N LYS A 54 -1.67 -2.07 -10.33
CA LYS A 54 -0.33 -2.59 -10.01
C LYS A 54 -0.35 -3.54 -8.82
N TRP A 55 -0.94 -3.12 -7.70
CA TRP A 55 -0.98 -3.95 -6.50
C TRP A 55 -1.78 -5.25 -6.70
N GLN A 56 -2.77 -5.26 -7.59
CA GLN A 56 -3.57 -6.45 -7.90
C GLN A 56 -2.76 -7.56 -8.58
N GLN A 57 -1.62 -7.22 -9.18
CA GLN A 57 -0.72 -8.17 -9.86
C GLN A 57 0.21 -8.90 -8.89
N LEU A 58 0.28 -8.44 -7.64
CA LEU A 58 1.14 -9.02 -6.61
C LEU A 58 0.51 -10.30 -6.04
N ASP A 59 1.33 -11.31 -5.84
CA ASP A 59 0.93 -12.56 -5.19
C ASP A 59 0.71 -12.33 -3.68
N LYS A 60 1.51 -11.44 -3.08
CA LYS A 60 1.46 -11.15 -1.64
C LYS A 60 1.84 -9.71 -1.32
N ILE A 61 1.07 -9.11 -0.42
CA ILE A 61 1.41 -7.84 0.22
C ILE A 61 1.42 -8.07 1.73
N ARG A 62 2.51 -7.66 2.41
CA ARG A 62 2.61 -7.71 3.87
C ARG A 62 2.73 -6.28 4.40
N ILE A 63 1.88 -5.94 5.36
CA ILE A 63 1.81 -4.60 5.93
C ILE A 63 2.02 -4.70 7.43
N LEU A 64 3.08 -4.08 7.93
CA LEU A 64 3.29 -3.83 9.34
C LEU A 64 3.08 -2.33 9.59
N MET A 65 2.10 -1.99 10.43
CA MET A 65 1.74 -0.61 10.71
C MET A 65 1.75 -0.31 12.19
N GLY A 66 1.93 0.96 12.54
CA GLY A 66 1.71 1.44 13.91
C GLY A 66 0.24 1.40 14.31
N ALA A 67 -0.04 1.53 15.60
CA ALA A 67 -1.39 1.54 16.14
C ALA A 67 -2.20 2.78 15.72
N GLU A 68 -1.51 3.87 15.34
CA GLU A 68 -2.12 5.08 14.81
C GLU A 68 -2.45 4.89 13.33
N THR A 69 -3.72 4.71 13.01
CA THR A 69 -4.19 4.60 11.63
C THR A 69 -5.41 5.52 11.42
N SER A 70 -5.73 5.82 10.16
CA SER A 70 -6.94 6.57 9.85
C SER A 70 -8.20 5.81 10.30
N HIS A 71 -9.26 6.54 10.64
CA HIS A 71 -10.55 5.95 11.01
C HIS A 71 -11.08 5.01 9.91
N ARG A 72 -10.87 5.35 8.64
CA ARG A 72 -11.26 4.55 7.47
C ARG A 72 -10.50 3.23 7.41
N THR A 73 -9.18 3.26 7.59
CA THR A 73 -8.33 2.07 7.64
C THR A 73 -8.74 1.15 8.79
N ARG A 74 -8.97 1.71 9.97
CA ARG A 74 -9.43 0.96 11.14
C ARG A 74 -10.78 0.30 10.89
N LYS A 75 -11.76 1.05 10.33
CA LYS A 75 -13.09 0.51 9.98
C LYS A 75 -12.96 -0.67 9.01
N ALA A 76 -12.19 -0.52 7.94
CA ALA A 76 -11.98 -1.57 6.95
C ALA A 76 -11.34 -2.83 7.55
N LEU A 77 -10.30 -2.68 8.37
CA LEU A 77 -9.65 -3.81 9.04
C LEU A 77 -10.57 -4.52 10.03
N LEU A 78 -11.34 -3.75 10.82
CA LEU A 78 -12.32 -4.32 11.76
C LEU A 78 -13.43 -5.07 11.03
N GLU A 79 -13.86 -4.60 9.88
CA GLU A 79 -14.87 -5.26 9.06
C GLU A 79 -14.38 -6.61 8.55
N VAL A 80 -13.12 -6.69 8.06
CA VAL A 80 -12.51 -7.96 7.67
C VAL A 80 -12.42 -8.93 8.85
N MET A 81 -12.06 -8.44 10.04
CA MET A 81 -12.01 -9.28 11.25
C MET A 81 -13.40 -9.78 11.65
N ARG A 82 -14.45 -8.96 11.50
CA ARG A 82 -15.84 -9.35 11.77
C ARG A 82 -16.37 -10.36 10.75
N THR A 83 -16.08 -10.18 9.47
CA THR A 83 -16.53 -11.10 8.41
C THR A 83 -15.83 -12.45 8.43
N ARG A 84 -14.67 -12.56 9.05
CA ARG A 84 -14.08 -13.88 9.41
C ARG A 84 -14.87 -14.60 10.51
N ALA A 85 -15.64 -13.87 11.32
CA ALA A 85 -16.47 -14.41 12.40
C ALA A 85 -17.95 -14.61 12.01
N THR A 86 -18.48 -13.89 11.01
CA THR A 86 -19.89 -13.99 10.59
C THR A 86 -20.06 -13.67 9.10
N ALA A 87 -20.64 -14.60 8.35
CA ALA A 87 -20.87 -14.51 6.89
C ALA A 87 -22.04 -13.58 6.48
N GLN A 88 -22.41 -12.58 7.28
CA GLN A 88 -23.55 -11.70 7.00
C GLN A 88 -23.19 -10.24 7.31
N LEU A 89 -22.84 -9.45 6.29
CA LEU A 89 -22.95 -7.98 6.32
C LEU A 89 -22.55 -7.34 4.96
N ASP A 90 -23.22 -7.74 3.86
CA ASP A 90 -22.91 -7.18 2.52
C ASP A 90 -23.70 -5.92 2.16
N ASN A 91 -24.76 -5.56 2.89
CA ASN A 91 -25.70 -4.56 2.39
C ASN A 91 -25.39 -3.09 2.74
N SER A 92 -24.59 -2.80 3.78
CA SER A 92 -24.34 -1.41 4.20
C SER A 92 -23.22 -0.70 3.44
N LEU A 93 -22.38 -1.44 2.73
CA LEU A 93 -21.29 -0.87 1.91
C LEU A 93 -21.74 -0.52 0.49
N GLU A 94 -22.81 -1.13 0.00
CA GLU A 94 -23.32 -0.87 -1.34
C GLU A 94 -24.00 0.49 -1.46
N GLU A 95 -24.68 0.97 -0.41
CA GLU A 95 -25.37 2.27 -0.42
C GLU A 95 -24.38 3.46 -0.40
N GLU A 96 -23.17 3.31 0.19
CA GLU A 96 -22.15 4.37 0.18
C GLU A 96 -21.28 4.41 -1.10
N LYS A 97 -21.38 3.41 -1.99
CA LYS A 97 -20.57 3.32 -3.22
C LYS A 97 -20.95 4.33 -4.30
N GLU A 98 -22.22 4.72 -4.36
CA GLU A 98 -22.73 5.54 -5.48
C GLU A 98 -22.21 6.97 -5.48
N ASP A 99 -21.80 7.51 -4.32
CA ASP A 99 -21.39 8.91 -4.18
C ASP A 99 -19.88 9.17 -4.06
N ASN A 100 -19.02 8.11 -4.01
CA ASN A 100 -17.59 8.33 -3.75
C ASN A 100 -16.67 7.39 -4.56
N PRO A 101 -15.98 7.91 -5.62
CA PRO A 101 -15.03 7.13 -6.43
C PRO A 101 -13.91 6.45 -5.64
N PHE A 102 -13.58 6.97 -4.45
CA PHE A 102 -12.62 6.39 -3.53
C PHE A 102 -13.06 5.00 -3.03
N LEU A 103 -14.37 4.77 -2.92
CA LEU A 103 -14.92 3.51 -2.41
C LEU A 103 -14.96 2.40 -3.47
N LEU A 104 -14.81 2.71 -4.75
CA LEU A 104 -14.85 1.71 -5.84
C LEU A 104 -13.71 0.68 -5.76
N GLY A 105 -12.52 1.07 -5.26
CA GLY A 105 -11.39 0.16 -5.10
C GLY A 105 -11.33 -0.57 -3.75
N VAL A 106 -12.07 -0.12 -2.75
CA VAL A 106 -12.04 -0.69 -1.40
C VAL A 106 -12.51 -2.15 -1.36
N PRO A 107 -13.58 -2.57 -2.06
CA PRO A 107 -13.99 -3.97 -2.08
C PRO A 107 -12.89 -4.93 -2.51
N ALA A 108 -12.11 -4.58 -3.54
CA ALA A 108 -10.98 -5.41 -4.00
C ALA A 108 -9.89 -5.54 -2.92
N ILE A 109 -9.64 -4.49 -2.14
CA ILE A 109 -8.71 -4.52 -1.01
C ILE A 109 -9.26 -5.41 0.11
N LEU A 110 -10.55 -5.29 0.44
CA LEU A 110 -11.20 -6.14 1.44
C LEU A 110 -11.14 -7.62 1.06
N ASP A 111 -11.38 -7.96 -0.19
CA ASP A 111 -11.28 -9.33 -0.70
C ASP A 111 -9.84 -9.85 -0.65
N ALA A 112 -8.87 -9.00 -0.96
CA ALA A 112 -7.46 -9.35 -0.85
C ALA A 112 -7.03 -9.57 0.62
N LEU A 113 -7.60 -8.82 1.58
CA LEU A 113 -7.42 -9.05 3.01
C LEU A 113 -8.09 -10.36 3.46
N ARG A 114 -9.33 -10.61 3.02
CA ARG A 114 -10.08 -11.85 3.36
C ARG A 114 -9.39 -13.10 2.84
N SER A 115 -8.90 -13.06 1.60
CA SER A 115 -8.16 -14.17 0.98
C SER A 115 -6.75 -14.37 1.55
N GLY A 116 -6.25 -13.42 2.36
CA GLY A 116 -4.89 -13.45 2.89
C GLY A 116 -3.82 -13.03 1.88
N ARG A 117 -4.19 -12.53 0.70
CA ARG A 117 -3.24 -11.93 -0.25
C ARG A 117 -2.63 -10.66 0.31
N ILE A 118 -3.40 -9.88 1.07
CA ILE A 118 -2.89 -8.80 1.92
C ILE A 118 -2.89 -9.31 3.36
N ASP A 119 -1.73 -9.28 4.02
CA ASP A 119 -1.54 -9.60 5.44
C ASP A 119 -1.19 -8.31 6.17
N CYS A 120 -2.08 -7.86 7.05
CA CYS A 120 -1.88 -6.66 7.86
C CYS A 120 -1.64 -7.03 9.32
N ARG A 121 -0.60 -6.44 9.90
CA ARG A 121 -0.27 -6.56 11.32
C ARG A 121 -0.09 -5.18 11.92
N VAL A 122 -0.61 -5.01 13.13
CA VAL A 122 -0.46 -3.79 13.92
C VAL A 122 0.57 -4.03 15.01
N TYR A 123 1.55 -3.15 15.10
CA TYR A 123 2.48 -3.09 16.21
C TYR A 123 1.93 -2.11 17.26
N ASP A 124 1.58 -2.63 18.41
CA ASP A 124 0.88 -1.90 19.48
C ASP A 124 1.66 -1.83 20.81
N LYS A 125 2.87 -2.41 20.87
CA LYS A 125 3.66 -2.45 22.10
C LYS A 125 4.32 -1.12 22.43
N GLU A 126 4.83 -0.44 21.41
CA GLU A 126 5.52 0.85 21.52
C GLU A 126 5.24 1.69 20.28
N LYS A 127 5.73 2.95 20.29
CA LYS A 127 5.58 3.83 19.11
C LYS A 127 6.37 3.26 17.93
N PHE A 128 5.67 2.89 16.90
CA PHE A 128 6.24 2.38 15.66
C PHE A 128 6.32 3.48 14.60
N HIS A 129 7.53 3.83 14.18
CA HIS A 129 7.75 4.95 13.27
C HIS A 129 8.57 4.55 12.02
N ALA A 130 8.45 3.30 11.58
CA ALA A 130 9.07 2.85 10.35
C ALA A 130 8.46 3.51 9.10
N LYS A 131 9.25 3.59 8.05
CA LYS A 131 8.84 3.98 6.70
C LYS A 131 9.76 3.28 5.72
N SER A 132 9.42 2.03 5.43
CA SER A 132 10.19 1.14 4.55
C SER A 132 9.24 0.40 3.62
N TYR A 133 9.53 0.46 2.35
CA TYR A 133 8.74 -0.08 1.26
C TYR A 133 9.65 -0.95 0.41
N ILE A 134 9.44 -2.27 0.42
CA ILE A 134 10.34 -3.25 -0.22
C ILE A 134 9.55 -4.08 -1.22
N THR A 135 9.89 -3.98 -2.48
CA THR A 135 9.34 -4.84 -3.54
C THR A 135 10.31 -5.96 -3.85
N HIS A 136 9.78 -7.16 -4.05
CA HIS A 136 10.54 -8.33 -4.46
C HIS A 136 10.16 -8.68 -5.90
N ALA A 137 11.12 -8.62 -6.81
CA ALA A 137 10.88 -8.84 -8.24
C ALA A 137 10.46 -10.28 -8.55
N LYS A 138 9.71 -10.46 -9.65
CA LYS A 138 9.38 -11.78 -10.20
C LYS A 138 10.62 -12.53 -10.67
N LEU A 139 11.57 -11.80 -11.24
CA LEU A 139 12.84 -12.35 -11.71
C LEU A 139 13.88 -12.23 -10.59
N GLU A 140 14.44 -13.33 -10.15
CA GLU A 140 15.45 -13.39 -9.07
C GLU A 140 16.68 -12.51 -9.35
N VAL A 141 17.10 -12.43 -10.62
CA VAL A 141 18.24 -11.60 -11.04
C VAL A 141 18.02 -10.10 -10.76
N VAL A 142 16.78 -9.65 -10.69
CA VAL A 142 16.43 -8.25 -10.36
C VAL A 142 16.48 -8.03 -8.85
N GLY A 143 16.20 -9.06 -8.06
CA GLY A 143 16.26 -9.03 -6.60
C GLY A 143 15.12 -8.24 -5.97
N ALA A 144 15.47 -7.38 -5.01
CA ALA A 144 14.53 -6.52 -4.29
C ALA A 144 14.95 -5.06 -4.38
N GLN A 145 13.98 -4.16 -4.41
CA GLN A 145 14.17 -2.72 -4.32
C GLN A 145 13.55 -2.21 -3.02
N ALA A 146 14.22 -1.28 -2.36
CA ALA A 146 13.78 -0.71 -1.10
C ALA A 146 13.79 0.83 -1.16
N LEU A 147 12.66 1.43 -0.77
CA LEU A 147 12.54 2.85 -0.48
C LEU A 147 12.41 3.02 1.03
N VAL A 148 13.34 3.72 1.65
CA VAL A 148 13.37 3.97 3.09
C VAL A 148 13.47 5.47 3.33
N GLY A 149 12.65 6.03 4.20
CA GLY A 149 12.66 7.47 4.41
C GLY A 149 11.76 7.98 5.51
N SER A 150 11.32 9.22 5.39
CA SER A 150 10.44 9.90 6.33
C SER A 150 8.96 9.89 5.94
N SER A 151 8.62 9.55 4.70
CA SER A 151 7.26 9.57 4.18
C SER A 151 6.43 8.35 4.60
N ASN A 152 5.30 8.58 5.24
CA ASN A 152 4.34 7.51 5.53
C ASN A 152 3.66 7.00 4.25
N PHE A 153 3.10 5.78 4.32
CA PHE A 153 2.30 5.23 3.22
C PHE A 153 0.93 5.89 3.18
N THR A 154 0.91 7.11 2.71
CA THR A 154 -0.28 7.95 2.53
C THR A 154 -0.21 8.64 1.17
N LYS A 155 -1.36 8.96 0.56
CA LYS A 155 -1.38 9.63 -0.76
C LYS A 155 -0.54 10.93 -0.81
N PRO A 156 -0.56 11.81 0.21
CA PRO A 156 0.30 12.99 0.22
C PRO A 156 1.75 12.68 0.62
N GLY A 157 2.06 11.51 1.17
CA GLY A 157 3.41 11.13 1.60
C GLY A 157 4.26 10.45 0.50
N LEU A 158 3.63 10.00 -0.57
CA LEU A 158 4.25 9.35 -1.73
C LEU A 158 4.29 10.28 -2.92
#